data_f7c68714aa57c50d6b79eca51e92c88b
#
_entry.id   f7c68714aa57c50d6b79eca51e92c88b
#
_cell.length_a   1.000
_cell.length_b   1.000
_cell.length_c   1.000
_cell.angle_alpha   90.00
_cell.angle_beta   90.00
_cell.angle_gamma   90.00
#
_symmetry.space_group_name_H-M   'P 1'
#
loop_
_entity.id
_entity.type
_entity.pdbx_description
1 polymer ?
#
loop_
_entity_poly.entity_id
_entity_poly.type
_entity_poly.pdbx_seq_one_letter_code
_entity_poly.pdbx_strand_id
1 'polypeptide(L)'
;EIDLFGEQAVLCGGMAALCRTAFETLVEAGYPAEAAYLECVQQLRLTAELVEKHGIEGMRRRISPTALYGDLTRGPRVIGAGVKAIMSEILAEIRSGAFAAEWMARVAEEPGWPEEGLRRARHESLEAAGEIIRGLQGRPASGAGPGPGTAADRQMPD
;
A
#
# COMPACT_ATOMS: atom_id res chain seq x y z
N GLU A 1 -12.18 12.19 -7.78
CA GLU A 1 -10.82 12.36 -8.29
C GLU A 1 -9.78 12.21 -7.16
N ILE A 2 -9.91 12.96 -6.06
CA ILE A 2 -8.94 12.96 -4.94
C ILE A 2 -8.83 11.58 -4.31
N ASP A 3 -9.94 10.91 -4.10
CA ASP A 3 -10.03 9.56 -3.53
C ASP A 3 -9.30 8.53 -4.41
N LEU A 4 -9.66 8.45 -5.69
CA LEU A 4 -9.00 7.59 -6.67
C LEU A 4 -7.48 7.83 -6.73
N PHE A 5 -7.07 9.10 -6.75
CA PHE A 5 -5.64 9.42 -6.74
C PHE A 5 -4.96 8.95 -5.45
N GLY A 6 -5.57 9.19 -4.30
CA GLY A 6 -5.05 8.76 -3.01
C GLY A 6 -4.88 7.25 -2.92
N GLU A 7 -5.88 6.50 -3.38
CA GLU A 7 -5.82 5.03 -3.42
C GLU A 7 -4.72 4.51 -4.33
N GLN A 8 -4.63 5.03 -5.57
CA GLN A 8 -3.68 4.56 -6.56
C GLN A 8 -2.24 4.94 -6.22
N ALA A 9 -2.01 6.22 -5.92
CA ALA A 9 -0.65 6.75 -5.77
C ALA A 9 -0.05 6.54 -4.38
N VAL A 10 -0.88 6.41 -3.32
CA VAL A 10 -0.40 6.41 -1.93
C VAL A 10 -0.89 5.19 -1.16
N LEU A 11 -2.22 5.06 -0.97
CA LEU A 11 -2.79 4.17 0.06
C LEU A 11 -2.72 2.69 -0.33
N CYS A 12 -3.11 2.35 -1.56
CA CYS A 12 -3.13 0.96 -2.02
C CYS A 12 -1.93 0.70 -2.94
N GLY A 13 -1.88 1.34 -4.11
CA GLY A 13 -0.85 1.07 -5.11
C GLY A 13 0.55 1.43 -4.63
N GLY A 14 0.75 2.67 -4.21
CA GLY A 14 2.07 3.18 -3.78
C GLY A 14 2.61 2.44 -2.57
N MET A 15 1.81 2.29 -1.52
CA MET A 15 2.21 1.60 -0.28
C MET A 15 2.54 0.13 -0.55
N ALA A 16 1.67 -0.60 -1.27
CA ALA A 16 1.90 -2.01 -1.55
C ALA A 16 3.18 -2.24 -2.37
N ALA A 17 3.42 -1.41 -3.38
CA ALA A 17 4.63 -1.47 -4.20
C ALA A 17 5.89 -1.19 -3.36
N LEU A 18 5.86 -0.16 -2.49
CA LEU A 18 6.98 0.19 -1.61
C LEU A 18 7.31 -0.94 -0.63
N CYS A 19 6.29 -1.50 0.03
CA CYS A 19 6.44 -2.60 0.98
C CYS A 19 7.06 -3.83 0.31
N ARG A 20 6.54 -4.22 -0.85
CA ARG A 20 7.03 -5.37 -1.60
C ARG A 20 8.49 -5.17 -2.01
N THR A 21 8.82 -4.02 -2.61
CA THR A 21 10.20 -3.74 -3.04
C THR A 21 11.18 -3.73 -1.88
N ALA A 22 10.80 -3.18 -0.73
CA ALA A 22 11.64 -3.18 0.46
C ALA A 22 11.83 -4.61 1.03
N PHE A 23 10.75 -5.40 1.07
CA PHE A 23 10.78 -6.79 1.48
C PHE A 23 11.70 -7.63 0.58
N GLU A 24 11.51 -7.56 -0.75
CA GLU A 24 12.35 -8.24 -1.74
C GLU A 24 13.82 -7.89 -1.56
N THR A 25 14.14 -6.60 -1.41
CA THR A 25 15.51 -6.12 -1.22
C THR A 25 16.20 -6.75 0.00
N LEU A 26 15.48 -6.89 1.12
CA LEU A 26 16.04 -7.52 2.32
C LEU A 26 16.20 -9.03 2.16
N VAL A 27 15.21 -9.71 1.59
CA VAL A 27 15.27 -11.16 1.39
C VAL A 27 16.37 -11.54 0.40
N GLU A 28 16.53 -10.82 -0.69
CA GLU A 28 17.62 -11.00 -1.66
C GLU A 28 19.00 -10.76 -1.03
N ALA A 29 19.09 -9.87 -0.04
CA ALA A 29 20.31 -9.65 0.74
C ALA A 29 20.56 -10.72 1.83
N GLY A 30 19.68 -11.74 1.95
CA GLY A 30 19.82 -12.87 2.85
C GLY A 30 19.21 -12.69 4.25
N TYR A 31 18.42 -11.64 4.47
CA TYR A 31 17.69 -11.48 5.74
C TYR A 31 16.48 -12.42 5.81
N PRO A 32 16.10 -12.90 7.02
CA PRO A 32 14.90 -13.70 7.20
C PRO A 32 13.63 -12.98 6.73
N ALA A 33 12.76 -13.68 6.02
CA ALA A 33 11.54 -13.12 5.45
C ALA A 33 10.60 -12.56 6.53
N GLU A 34 10.50 -13.21 7.69
CA GLU A 34 9.69 -12.76 8.82
C GLU A 34 10.19 -11.43 9.38
N ALA A 35 11.52 -11.25 9.48
CA ALA A 35 12.12 -9.99 9.92
C ALA A 35 11.87 -8.87 8.89
N ALA A 36 12.05 -9.17 7.60
CA ALA A 36 11.75 -8.23 6.51
C ALA A 36 10.26 -7.82 6.51
N TYR A 37 9.34 -8.77 6.71
CA TYR A 37 7.91 -8.47 6.81
C TYR A 37 7.59 -7.61 8.02
N LEU A 38 8.14 -7.94 9.19
CA LEU A 38 7.94 -7.18 10.42
C LEU A 38 8.31 -5.71 10.21
N GLU A 39 9.51 -5.45 9.68
CA GLU A 39 10.06 -4.10 9.55
C GLU A 39 9.47 -3.30 8.38
N CYS A 40 9.22 -3.95 7.23
CA CYS A 40 8.78 -3.24 6.02
C CYS A 40 7.27 -3.17 5.84
N VAL A 41 6.49 -4.02 6.54
CA VAL A 41 5.04 -4.07 6.38
C VAL A 41 4.33 -3.76 7.70
N GLN A 42 4.61 -4.52 8.76
CA GLN A 42 3.85 -4.41 9.99
C GLN A 42 4.09 -3.12 10.76
N GLN A 43 5.32 -2.63 10.77
CA GLN A 43 5.70 -1.37 11.44
C GLN A 43 5.05 -0.13 10.82
N LEU A 44 4.57 -0.22 9.57
CA LEU A 44 3.86 0.88 8.90
C LEU A 44 2.69 1.41 9.72
N ARG A 45 1.93 0.52 10.36
CA ARG A 45 0.78 0.91 11.18
C ARG A 45 1.17 1.93 12.26
N LEU A 46 2.27 1.69 12.94
CA LEU A 46 2.73 2.57 14.03
C LEU A 46 3.12 3.95 13.51
N THR A 47 3.84 3.99 12.37
CA THR A 47 4.24 5.25 11.76
C THR A 47 3.04 6.00 11.18
N ALA A 48 2.12 5.30 10.52
CA ALA A 48 0.89 5.89 10.00
C ALA A 48 0.03 6.50 11.12
N GLU A 49 -0.08 5.83 12.26
CA GLU A 49 -0.79 6.34 13.45
C GLU A 49 -0.14 7.61 14.01
N LEU A 50 1.19 7.70 14.02
CA LEU A 50 1.89 8.91 14.42
C LEU A 50 1.64 10.06 13.45
N VAL A 51 1.62 9.79 12.13
CA VAL A 51 1.32 10.81 11.11
C VAL A 51 -0.13 11.29 11.22
N GLU A 52 -1.09 10.39 11.41
CA GLU A 52 -2.50 10.73 11.61
C GLU A 52 -2.69 11.67 12.81
N LYS A 53 -2.11 11.32 13.95
CA LYS A 53 -2.29 12.07 15.20
C LYS A 53 -1.51 13.38 15.27
N HIS A 54 -0.36 13.46 14.63
CA HIS A 54 0.59 14.53 14.88
C HIS A 54 1.13 15.20 13.60
N GLY A 55 0.71 14.75 12.43
CA GLY A 55 1.28 15.18 11.16
C GLY A 55 2.71 14.65 10.94
N ILE A 56 3.26 14.89 9.77
CA ILE A 56 4.60 14.43 9.39
C ILE A 56 5.69 15.01 10.31
N GLU A 57 5.63 16.31 10.61
CA GLU A 57 6.58 16.93 11.52
C GLU A 57 6.47 16.37 12.94
N GLY A 58 5.26 16.17 13.43
CA GLY A 58 5.02 15.59 14.75
C GLY A 58 5.47 14.13 14.86
N MET A 59 5.34 13.34 13.81
CA MET A 59 5.93 11.99 13.70
C MET A 59 7.45 12.07 13.79
N ARG A 60 8.11 12.94 13.01
CA ARG A 60 9.56 13.15 13.02
C ARG A 60 10.14 13.47 14.40
N ARG A 61 9.40 14.23 15.21
CA ARG A 61 9.79 14.54 16.60
C ARG A 61 9.66 13.38 17.58
N ARG A 62 9.06 12.25 17.15
CA ARG A 62 8.76 11.08 18.00
C ARG A 62 9.48 9.81 17.59
N ILE A 63 10.24 9.85 16.51
CA ILE A 63 11.10 8.74 16.07
C ILE A 63 12.53 8.92 16.58
N SER A 64 13.34 7.88 16.50
CA SER A 64 14.74 7.93 16.94
C SER A 64 15.59 8.88 16.07
N PRO A 65 16.68 9.43 16.60
CA PRO A 65 17.59 10.28 15.82
C PRO A 65 18.12 9.60 14.54
N THR A 66 18.38 8.30 14.60
CA THR A 66 18.83 7.51 13.43
C THR A 66 17.73 7.37 12.38
N ALA A 67 16.49 7.13 12.80
CA ALA A 67 15.34 7.07 11.90
C ALA A 67 15.07 8.44 11.24
N LEU A 68 15.14 9.52 12.03
CA LEU A 68 15.02 10.89 11.51
C LEU A 68 16.12 11.21 10.48
N TYR A 69 17.37 10.84 10.76
CA TYR A 69 18.45 11.03 9.81
C TYR A 69 18.22 10.26 8.51
N GLY A 70 17.75 9.02 8.62
CA GLY A 70 17.33 8.19 7.48
C GLY A 70 16.21 8.82 6.67
N ASP A 71 15.14 9.26 7.33
CA ASP A 71 14.01 9.96 6.68
C ASP A 71 14.49 11.17 5.85
N LEU A 72 15.25 12.06 6.46
CA LEU A 72 15.70 13.29 5.80
C LEU A 72 16.73 13.07 4.68
N THR A 73 17.50 12.00 4.73
CA THR A 73 18.60 11.78 3.78
C THR A 73 18.35 10.66 2.77
N ARG A 74 17.58 9.62 3.10
CA ARG A 74 17.25 8.49 2.22
C ARG A 74 15.85 8.59 1.65
N GLY A 75 14.90 9.16 2.37
CA GLY A 75 13.54 9.40 1.87
C GLY A 75 13.52 10.06 0.49
N PRO A 76 14.22 11.19 0.27
CA PRO A 76 14.28 11.83 -1.06
C PRO A 76 14.99 11.01 -2.15
N ARG A 77 15.74 9.97 -1.80
CA ARG A 77 16.35 9.05 -2.78
C ARG A 77 15.37 7.96 -3.19
N VAL A 78 14.50 7.53 -2.28
CA VAL A 78 13.44 6.54 -2.57
C VAL A 78 12.31 7.20 -3.34
N ILE A 79 11.79 8.32 -2.83
CA ILE A 79 10.74 9.12 -3.47
C ILE A 79 11.37 10.40 -4.02
N GLY A 80 12.02 10.28 -5.16
CA GLY A 80 12.71 11.39 -5.82
C GLY A 80 11.80 12.20 -6.74
N ALA A 81 12.38 13.20 -7.42
CA ALA A 81 11.66 14.13 -8.30
C ALA A 81 10.86 13.43 -9.43
N GLY A 82 11.34 12.29 -9.94
CA GLY A 82 10.63 11.52 -10.95
C GLY A 82 9.28 10.96 -10.49
N VAL A 83 9.15 10.65 -9.22
CA VAL A 83 7.88 10.13 -8.65
C VAL A 83 6.77 11.18 -8.74
N LYS A 84 7.08 12.47 -8.53
CA LYS A 84 6.11 13.54 -8.68
C LYS A 84 5.58 13.66 -10.12
N ALA A 85 6.42 13.45 -11.11
CA ALA A 85 5.99 13.45 -12.52
C ALA A 85 4.99 12.31 -12.78
N ILE A 86 5.31 11.08 -12.34
CA ILE A 86 4.42 9.91 -12.44
C ILE A 86 3.08 10.18 -11.74
N MET A 87 3.11 10.72 -10.54
CA MET A 87 1.89 11.09 -9.81
C MET A 87 1.05 12.13 -10.55
N SER A 88 1.70 13.07 -11.24
CA SER A 88 1.00 14.07 -12.06
C SER A 88 0.35 13.44 -13.30
N GLU A 89 0.98 12.46 -13.91
CA GLU A 89 0.43 11.67 -15.02
C GLU A 89 -0.80 10.87 -14.56
N ILE A 90 -0.70 10.13 -13.46
CA ILE A 90 -1.83 9.39 -12.86
C ILE A 90 -3.02 10.34 -12.58
N LEU A 91 -2.77 11.51 -12.00
CA LEU A 91 -3.82 12.50 -11.77
C LEU A 91 -4.45 13.01 -13.07
N ALA A 92 -3.65 13.21 -14.11
CA ALA A 92 -4.15 13.62 -15.44
C ALA A 92 -5.04 12.54 -16.08
N GLU A 93 -4.67 11.27 -15.98
CA GLU A 93 -5.47 10.13 -16.45
C GLU A 93 -6.83 10.04 -15.72
N ILE A 94 -6.84 10.25 -14.40
CA ILE A 94 -8.08 10.31 -13.62
C ILE A 94 -8.97 11.48 -14.07
N ARG A 95 -8.39 12.66 -14.21
CA ARG A 95 -9.13 13.89 -14.56
C ARG A 95 -9.68 13.87 -16.00
N SER A 96 -8.96 13.27 -16.91
CA SER A 96 -9.41 13.12 -18.31
C SER A 96 -10.46 12.05 -18.51
N GLY A 97 -10.68 11.18 -17.51
CA GLY A 97 -11.52 9.99 -17.63
C GLY A 97 -10.83 8.79 -18.30
N ALA A 98 -9.55 8.91 -18.67
CA ALA A 98 -8.80 7.82 -19.30
C ALA A 98 -8.74 6.58 -18.41
N PHE A 99 -8.46 6.75 -17.10
CA PHE A 99 -8.50 5.65 -16.13
C PHE A 99 -9.88 4.97 -16.07
N ALA A 100 -10.96 5.75 -16.05
CA ALA A 100 -12.31 5.18 -16.00
C ALA A 100 -12.64 4.39 -17.27
N ALA A 101 -12.26 4.90 -18.45
CA ALA A 101 -12.44 4.21 -19.72
C ALA A 101 -11.63 2.90 -19.77
N GLU A 102 -10.37 2.91 -19.35
CA GLU A 102 -9.53 1.72 -19.24
C GLU A 102 -10.15 0.68 -18.31
N TRP A 103 -10.56 1.09 -17.12
CA TRP A 103 -11.22 0.21 -16.15
C TRP A 103 -12.48 -0.44 -16.70
N MET A 104 -13.36 0.35 -17.33
CA MET A 104 -14.61 -0.16 -17.91
C MET A 104 -14.33 -1.15 -19.05
N ALA A 105 -13.38 -0.86 -19.92
CA ALA A 105 -12.97 -1.75 -20.99
C ALA A 105 -12.43 -3.07 -20.44
N ARG A 106 -11.55 -2.99 -19.45
CA ARG A 106 -10.95 -4.18 -18.80
C ARG A 106 -12.01 -5.09 -18.18
N VAL A 107 -12.96 -4.54 -17.43
CA VAL A 107 -14.04 -5.30 -16.80
C VAL A 107 -14.98 -5.93 -17.83
N ALA A 108 -15.24 -5.26 -18.95
CA ALA A 108 -16.08 -5.79 -20.02
C ALA A 108 -15.39 -6.92 -20.80
N GLU A 109 -14.11 -6.79 -21.09
CA GLU A 109 -13.33 -7.76 -21.85
C GLU A 109 -12.94 -8.99 -21.02
N GLU A 110 -12.61 -8.79 -19.75
CA GLU A 110 -12.14 -9.82 -18.83
C GLU A 110 -12.92 -9.80 -17.51
N PRO A 111 -14.16 -10.35 -17.44
CA PRO A 111 -14.96 -10.33 -16.21
C PRO A 111 -14.29 -10.99 -15.00
N GLY A 112 -13.35 -11.92 -15.22
CA GLY A 112 -12.54 -12.57 -14.17
C GLY A 112 -11.25 -11.83 -13.80
N TRP A 113 -11.04 -10.62 -14.33
CA TRP A 113 -9.81 -9.86 -14.11
C TRP A 113 -9.46 -9.62 -12.62
N PRO A 114 -10.40 -9.30 -11.71
CA PRO A 114 -10.04 -9.06 -10.32
C PRO A 114 -9.32 -10.25 -9.67
N GLU A 115 -9.84 -11.46 -9.85
CA GLU A 115 -9.26 -12.69 -9.30
C GLU A 115 -7.93 -13.05 -9.96
N GLU A 116 -7.87 -12.88 -11.28
CA GLU A 116 -6.63 -13.08 -12.03
C GLU A 116 -5.57 -12.05 -11.65
N GLY A 117 -5.95 -10.78 -11.49
CA GLY A 117 -5.08 -9.71 -11.02
C GLY A 117 -4.52 -9.99 -9.64
N LEU A 118 -5.37 -10.41 -8.70
CA LEU A 118 -4.97 -10.81 -7.35
C LEU A 118 -3.97 -11.96 -7.37
N ARG A 119 -4.21 -12.98 -8.19
CA ARG A 119 -3.32 -14.13 -8.33
C ARG A 119 -1.95 -13.74 -8.88
N ARG A 120 -1.91 -12.87 -9.89
CA ARG A 120 -0.66 -12.36 -10.49
C ARG A 120 0.11 -11.45 -9.54
N ALA A 121 -0.60 -10.65 -8.74
CA ALA A 121 0.01 -9.73 -7.79
C ALA A 121 0.50 -10.42 -6.50
N ARG A 122 0.07 -11.66 -6.25
CA ARG A 122 0.43 -12.43 -5.06
C ARG A 122 1.95 -12.67 -5.02
N HIS A 123 2.54 -12.33 -3.89
CA HIS A 123 3.94 -12.59 -3.59
C HIS A 123 4.03 -13.65 -2.48
N GLU A 124 4.21 -14.92 -2.86
CA GLU A 124 4.07 -16.07 -1.95
C GLU A 124 4.91 -15.96 -0.68
N SER A 125 6.19 -15.60 -0.78
CA SER A 125 7.06 -15.52 0.41
C SER A 125 6.69 -14.36 1.33
N LEU A 126 6.21 -13.24 0.80
CA LEU A 126 5.72 -12.12 1.60
C LEU A 126 4.44 -12.50 2.36
N GLU A 127 3.50 -13.16 1.68
CA GLU A 127 2.26 -13.60 2.31
C GLU A 127 2.52 -14.66 3.39
N ALA A 128 3.40 -15.64 3.13
CA ALA A 128 3.78 -16.66 4.09
C ALA A 128 4.44 -16.05 5.34
N ALA A 129 5.38 -15.13 5.16
CA ALA A 129 6.00 -14.40 6.28
C ALA A 129 4.94 -13.62 7.07
N GLY A 130 4.01 -12.98 6.38
CA GLY A 130 2.89 -12.27 6.99
C GLY A 130 1.97 -13.17 7.81
N GLU A 131 1.67 -14.37 7.35
CA GLU A 131 0.87 -15.34 8.10
C GLU A 131 1.54 -15.75 9.41
N ILE A 132 2.85 -16.04 9.36
CA ILE A 132 3.64 -16.37 10.55
C ILE A 132 3.60 -15.23 11.57
N ILE A 133 3.88 -14.01 11.13
CA ILE A 133 3.90 -12.84 12.03
C ILE A 133 2.53 -12.54 12.61
N ARG A 134 1.45 -12.62 11.83
CA ARG A 134 0.08 -12.46 12.35
C ARG A 134 -0.29 -13.55 13.34
N GLY A 135 0.13 -14.80 13.10
CA GLY A 135 -0.08 -15.92 14.00
C GLY A 135 0.60 -15.74 15.36
N LEU A 136 1.84 -15.25 15.38
CA LEU A 136 2.57 -14.96 16.62
C LEU A 136 1.91 -13.86 17.48
N GLN A 137 1.09 -13.00 16.87
CA GLN A 137 0.39 -11.92 17.57
C GLN A 137 -1.03 -12.28 18.01
N GLY A 138 -1.45 -13.54 17.86
CA GLY A 138 -2.81 -14.00 18.19
C GLY A 138 -3.90 -13.39 17.29
N ARG A 139 -3.53 -12.80 16.14
CA ARG A 139 -4.47 -12.30 15.13
C ARG A 139 -4.80 -13.44 14.17
N PRO A 140 -6.07 -13.85 14.02
CA PRO A 140 -6.44 -14.91 13.09
C PRO A 140 -5.96 -14.55 11.68
N ALA A 141 -5.48 -15.57 10.94
CA ALA A 141 -5.23 -15.45 9.52
C ALA A 141 -6.48 -14.83 8.86
N SER A 142 -6.29 -13.82 8.01
CA SER A 142 -7.39 -13.12 7.35
C SER A 142 -8.17 -14.12 6.48
N GLY A 143 -9.24 -14.65 7.03
CA GLY A 143 -10.32 -15.20 6.21
C GLY A 143 -10.83 -14.09 5.30
N ALA A 144 -11.16 -14.43 4.07
CA ALA A 144 -11.67 -13.53 3.05
C ALA A 144 -12.62 -12.51 3.67
N GLY A 145 -12.23 -11.24 3.66
CA GLY A 145 -13.13 -10.15 4.00
C GLY A 145 -14.32 -10.16 3.03
N PRO A 146 -15.48 -9.62 3.43
CA PRO A 146 -16.61 -9.50 2.51
C PRO A 146 -16.13 -8.75 1.26
N GLY A 147 -16.39 -9.35 0.12
CA GLY A 147 -16.13 -8.72 -1.18
C GLY A 147 -16.77 -7.33 -1.26
N PRO A 148 -16.38 -6.50 -2.23
CA PRO A 148 -16.85 -5.12 -2.35
C PRO A 148 -18.37 -5.12 -2.32
N GLY A 149 -18.95 -4.55 -1.25
CA GLY A 149 -20.38 -4.43 -1.07
C GLY A 149 -20.96 -3.65 -2.23
N THR A 150 -21.98 -4.24 -2.86
CA THR A 150 -22.79 -3.56 -3.87
C THR A 150 -23.35 -2.27 -3.27
N ALA A 151 -23.30 -1.20 -4.05
CA ALA A 151 -23.69 0.17 -3.71
C ALA A 151 -25.19 0.37 -3.35
N ALA A 152 -25.91 -0.70 -2.93
CA ALA A 152 -27.36 -0.71 -2.74
C ALA A 152 -27.83 -0.48 -1.29
N ASP A 153 -26.98 -0.41 -0.28
CA ASP A 153 -27.40 -0.41 1.13
C ASP A 153 -27.05 0.87 1.92
N ARG A 154 -27.06 2.04 1.27
CA ARG A 154 -27.09 3.31 2.01
C ARG A 154 -28.48 3.91 1.97
N GLN A 155 -29.40 3.35 2.76
CA GLN A 155 -30.59 4.08 3.19
C GLN A 155 -30.18 5.09 4.27
N MET A 156 -30.36 6.37 3.96
CA MET A 156 -30.28 7.48 4.94
C MET A 156 -31.49 7.39 5.86
N PRO A 157 -31.35 7.53 7.17
CA PRO A 157 -32.48 7.76 8.05
C PRO A 157 -32.97 9.21 7.91
N ASP A 158 -34.28 9.39 7.99
CA ASP A 158 -35.03 10.66 8.03
C ASP A 158 -34.61 11.56 9.21
#